data_410569784b613ddb7599bbde86c32d06
#
_entry.id   410569784b613ddb7599bbde86c32d06
#
_cell.length_a   1.000
_cell.length_b   1.000
_cell.length_c   1.000
_cell.angle_alpha   90.00
_cell.angle_beta   90.00
_cell.angle_gamma   90.00
#
_symmetry.space_group_name_H-M   'P 1'
#
loop_
_entity.id
_entity.type
_entity.pdbx_description
1 polymer ?
#
loop_
_entity_poly.entity_id
_entity_poly.type
_entity_poly.pdbx_seq_one_letter_code
_entity_poly.pdbx_strand_id
1 'polypeptide(L)'
;MMKIILLDIDGVLVHPGGYRAALRATVNHFIDPYFEIDEETLTDLERRGISSEWDMAPLLLASYWNSILLQQPMPGLPEDVSAAAIVIEKIKTTLPTQISVPDFELVAGQYPAEAAFHAGCFSAISSALRKKLLTQTRNIKASQTMRIFQHYTLGSENFTKTYDLSAELETESLLLTHDKPNINDEFREKLRQYHLAAFTARPSRPPCEVTESTVGYAPEAELALELVKMTDIPLIAFGKLEYLASKYQLDPATLVKPSPIQALAATLAAWTGEEWSSLQAANHWRETGGLNSVFRQLPKSFELMVVEDTMGGIHSTIKAGKILEQNGMNVTVRPFGLTSGNSAKAAAFQQAGIPFFEDWDSLINKMGL
;
A
#
# COMPACT_ATOMS: atom_id res chain seq x y z
N MET A 1 13.51 27.36 14.43
CA MET A 1 14.19 26.05 14.20
C MET A 1 13.81 25.58 12.83
N MET A 2 14.71 24.98 12.03
CA MET A 2 14.37 24.39 10.75
C MET A 2 13.40 23.23 10.95
N LYS A 3 12.44 23.06 10.03
CA LYS A 3 11.43 22.00 10.09
C LYS A 3 11.58 21.10 8.88
N ILE A 4 11.62 19.79 9.14
CA ILE A 4 11.52 18.73 8.13
C ILE A 4 10.23 17.97 8.41
N ILE A 5 9.38 17.82 7.41
CA ILE A 5 8.02 17.27 7.57
C ILE A 5 7.87 16.03 6.67
N LEU A 6 7.56 14.91 7.28
CA LEU A 6 7.24 13.66 6.60
C LEU A 6 5.71 13.49 6.55
N LEU A 7 5.20 13.19 5.39
CA LEU A 7 3.77 13.06 5.13
C LEU A 7 3.47 11.64 4.64
N ASP A 8 2.57 10.93 5.30
CA ASP A 8 2.00 9.74 4.67
C ASP A 8 1.06 10.13 3.53
N ILE A 9 0.68 9.19 2.70
CA ILE A 9 -0.25 9.39 1.59
C ILE A 9 -1.67 9.02 2.03
N ASP A 10 -1.90 7.76 2.40
CA ASP A 10 -3.23 7.26 2.73
C ASP A 10 -3.74 7.82 4.06
N GLY A 11 -4.94 8.38 4.05
CA GLY A 11 -5.53 9.02 5.23
C GLY A 11 -4.89 10.36 5.63
N VAL A 12 -3.81 10.78 4.96
CA VAL A 12 -3.11 12.05 5.19
C VAL A 12 -3.26 12.99 4.00
N LEU A 13 -2.65 12.66 2.87
CA LEU A 13 -2.73 13.47 1.65
C LEU A 13 -3.97 13.12 0.82
N VAL A 14 -4.39 11.85 0.83
CA VAL A 14 -5.58 11.37 0.14
C VAL A 14 -6.51 10.61 1.07
N HIS A 15 -7.81 10.71 0.83
CA HIS A 15 -8.79 9.76 1.32
C HIS A 15 -8.79 8.57 0.37
N PRO A 16 -8.30 7.38 0.80
CA PRO A 16 -8.20 6.22 -0.06
C PRO A 16 -9.59 5.64 -0.38
N GLY A 17 -9.86 5.45 -1.65
CA GLY A 17 -11.09 4.80 -2.15
C GLY A 17 -10.80 3.87 -3.32
N GLY A 18 -9.70 4.14 -4.04
CA GLY A 18 -9.36 3.48 -5.29
C GLY A 18 -9.08 1.99 -5.13
N TYR A 19 -8.36 1.57 -4.09
CA TYR A 19 -8.08 0.14 -3.85
C TYR A 19 -9.34 -0.66 -3.57
N ARG A 20 -10.26 -0.11 -2.76
CA ARG A 20 -11.57 -0.75 -2.50
C ARG A 20 -12.43 -0.83 -3.76
N ALA A 21 -12.42 0.21 -4.58
CA ALA A 21 -13.12 0.21 -5.86
C ALA A 21 -12.50 -0.82 -6.82
N ALA A 22 -11.17 -0.89 -6.93
CA ALA A 22 -10.46 -1.85 -7.76
C ALA A 22 -10.69 -3.30 -7.29
N LEU A 23 -10.72 -3.55 -5.97
CA LEU A 23 -11.05 -4.86 -5.40
C LEU A 23 -12.46 -5.32 -5.83
N ARG A 24 -13.47 -4.46 -5.65
CA ARG A 24 -14.85 -4.77 -6.07
C ARG A 24 -14.94 -5.01 -7.57
N ALA A 25 -14.34 -4.11 -8.36
CA ALA A 25 -14.33 -4.24 -9.81
C ALA A 25 -13.64 -5.55 -10.27
N THR A 26 -12.55 -5.95 -9.58
CA THR A 26 -11.84 -7.20 -9.86
C THR A 26 -12.70 -8.43 -9.58
N VAL A 27 -13.33 -8.48 -8.42
CA VAL A 27 -14.21 -9.62 -8.08
C VAL A 27 -15.40 -9.66 -9.02
N ASN A 28 -16.00 -8.52 -9.32
CA ASN A 28 -17.12 -8.41 -10.26
C ASN A 28 -16.77 -8.81 -11.69
N HIS A 29 -15.53 -8.57 -12.12
CA HIS A 29 -15.05 -9.02 -13.44
C HIS A 29 -15.16 -10.55 -13.62
N PHE A 30 -14.97 -11.33 -12.56
CA PHE A 30 -15.00 -12.79 -12.58
C PHE A 30 -16.33 -13.40 -12.11
N ILE A 31 -17.23 -12.62 -11.56
CA ILE A 31 -18.49 -13.09 -10.97
C ILE A 31 -19.70 -12.55 -11.74
N ASP A 32 -19.98 -11.27 -11.52
CA ASP A 32 -21.15 -10.56 -12.05
C ASP A 32 -20.93 -9.06 -11.82
N PRO A 33 -21.15 -8.19 -12.84
CA PRO A 33 -20.96 -6.75 -12.71
C PRO A 33 -21.82 -6.09 -11.61
N TYR A 34 -22.90 -6.73 -11.20
CA TYR A 34 -23.84 -6.22 -10.21
C TYR A 34 -23.70 -6.87 -8.83
N PHE A 35 -22.68 -7.74 -8.65
CA PHE A 35 -22.46 -8.36 -7.36
C PHE A 35 -21.88 -7.35 -6.35
N GLU A 36 -22.55 -7.20 -5.21
CA GLU A 36 -22.11 -6.28 -4.15
C GLU A 36 -21.37 -7.03 -3.06
N ILE A 37 -20.15 -6.55 -2.76
CA ILE A 37 -19.38 -6.98 -1.59
C ILE A 37 -19.61 -5.93 -0.50
N ASP A 38 -20.23 -6.34 0.58
CA ASP A 38 -20.49 -5.44 1.71
C ASP A 38 -19.21 -5.04 2.47
N GLU A 39 -19.26 -3.90 3.15
CA GLU A 39 -18.12 -3.40 3.94
C GLU A 39 -17.84 -4.28 5.16
N GLU A 40 -18.82 -5.00 5.68
CA GLU A 40 -18.65 -5.88 6.82
C GLU A 40 -17.74 -7.06 6.46
N THR A 41 -17.95 -7.67 5.30
CA THR A 41 -17.08 -8.74 4.75
C THR A 41 -15.63 -8.27 4.63
N LEU A 42 -15.38 -7.06 4.09
CA LEU A 42 -14.02 -6.53 3.94
C LEU A 42 -13.38 -6.20 5.29
N THR A 43 -14.16 -5.60 6.19
CA THR A 43 -13.70 -5.30 7.56
C THR A 43 -13.40 -6.56 8.36
N ASP A 44 -14.14 -7.64 8.15
CA ASP A 44 -13.87 -8.93 8.79
C ASP A 44 -12.54 -9.52 8.32
N LEU A 45 -12.25 -9.49 7.03
CA LEU A 45 -10.96 -9.91 6.49
C LEU A 45 -9.80 -9.11 7.11
N GLU A 46 -9.94 -7.79 7.23
CA GLU A 46 -8.93 -6.94 7.86
C GLU A 46 -8.71 -7.29 9.34
N ARG A 47 -9.78 -7.52 10.12
CA ARG A 47 -9.66 -7.96 11.53
C ARG A 47 -8.92 -9.29 11.66
N ARG A 48 -9.03 -10.15 10.66
CA ARG A 48 -8.32 -11.44 10.57
C ARG A 48 -6.89 -11.30 10.07
N GLY A 49 -6.40 -10.07 9.84
CA GLY A 49 -5.05 -9.79 9.35
C GLY A 49 -4.87 -9.92 7.84
N ILE A 50 -5.97 -10.02 7.08
CA ILE A 50 -5.98 -10.06 5.62
C ILE A 50 -6.28 -8.64 5.13
N SER A 51 -5.25 -7.81 5.00
CA SER A 51 -5.39 -6.38 4.70
C SER A 51 -5.01 -6.01 3.25
N SER A 52 -4.43 -6.92 2.48
CA SER A 52 -4.04 -6.66 1.11
C SER A 52 -5.12 -7.11 0.14
N GLU A 53 -5.56 -6.22 -0.73
CA GLU A 53 -6.54 -6.48 -1.79
C GLU A 53 -6.07 -7.57 -2.77
N TRP A 54 -4.76 -7.75 -2.91
CA TRP A 54 -4.17 -8.82 -3.73
C TRP A 54 -4.44 -10.22 -3.18
N ASP A 55 -4.70 -10.34 -1.86
CA ASP A 55 -5.16 -11.58 -1.23
C ASP A 55 -6.67 -11.61 -1.10
N MET A 56 -7.31 -10.47 -0.80
CA MET A 56 -8.77 -10.39 -0.69
C MET A 56 -9.47 -10.81 -1.98
N ALA A 57 -9.03 -10.32 -3.14
CA ALA A 57 -9.66 -10.62 -4.43
C ALA A 57 -9.75 -12.12 -4.72
N PRO A 58 -8.66 -12.90 -4.71
CA PRO A 58 -8.74 -14.33 -4.94
C PRO A 58 -9.47 -15.11 -3.84
N LEU A 59 -9.43 -14.67 -2.58
CA LEU A 59 -10.16 -15.31 -1.47
C LEU A 59 -11.67 -15.12 -1.61
N LEU A 60 -12.12 -13.91 -1.93
CA LEU A 60 -13.54 -13.60 -2.18
C LEU A 60 -14.06 -14.36 -3.39
N LEU A 61 -13.28 -14.39 -4.48
CA LEU A 61 -13.62 -15.14 -5.68
C LEU A 61 -13.72 -16.64 -5.41
N ALA A 62 -12.73 -17.21 -4.69
CA ALA A 62 -12.74 -18.62 -4.30
C ALA A 62 -13.94 -18.96 -3.41
N SER A 63 -14.29 -18.09 -2.47
CA SER A 63 -15.44 -18.28 -1.59
C SER A 63 -16.75 -18.32 -2.38
N TYR A 64 -16.92 -17.37 -3.30
CA TYR A 64 -18.10 -17.32 -4.16
C TYR A 64 -18.22 -18.58 -5.05
N TRP A 65 -17.16 -18.96 -5.75
CA TRP A 65 -17.15 -20.14 -6.60
C TRP A 65 -17.36 -21.45 -5.81
N ASN A 66 -16.72 -21.55 -4.65
CA ASN A 66 -16.91 -22.70 -3.78
C ASN A 66 -18.37 -22.87 -3.35
N SER A 67 -19.06 -21.77 -3.04
CA SER A 67 -20.48 -21.80 -2.67
C SER A 67 -21.38 -22.31 -3.80
N ILE A 68 -21.10 -21.91 -5.04
CA ILE A 68 -21.84 -22.41 -6.22
C ILE A 68 -21.54 -23.88 -6.44
N LEU A 69 -20.26 -24.30 -6.42
CA LEU A 69 -19.84 -25.65 -6.71
C LEU A 69 -20.23 -26.66 -5.64
N LEU A 70 -20.47 -26.24 -4.40
CA LEU A 70 -21.08 -27.07 -3.36
C LEU A 70 -22.54 -27.42 -3.69
N GLN A 71 -23.26 -26.52 -4.33
CA GLN A 71 -24.66 -26.74 -4.75
C GLN A 71 -24.74 -27.47 -6.09
N GLN A 72 -23.82 -27.16 -7.00
CA GLN A 72 -23.76 -27.71 -8.36
C GLN A 72 -22.33 -28.17 -8.68
N PRO A 73 -21.94 -29.38 -8.25
CA PRO A 73 -20.61 -29.90 -8.52
C PRO A 73 -20.34 -30.02 -10.03
N MET A 74 -19.23 -29.44 -10.48
CA MET A 74 -18.81 -29.48 -11.89
C MET A 74 -17.41 -30.07 -11.99
N PRO A 75 -17.31 -31.38 -12.22
CA PRO A 75 -16.03 -32.02 -12.53
C PRO A 75 -15.54 -31.55 -13.90
N GLY A 76 -14.24 -31.20 -14.00
CA GLY A 76 -13.64 -30.79 -15.26
C GLY A 76 -13.72 -29.29 -15.56
N LEU A 77 -13.87 -28.45 -14.55
CA LEU A 77 -13.65 -26.98 -14.71
C LEU A 77 -12.27 -26.70 -15.29
N PRO A 78 -12.16 -25.72 -16.20
CA PRO A 78 -10.87 -25.23 -16.67
C PRO A 78 -9.96 -24.81 -15.50
N GLU A 79 -8.64 -25.00 -15.67
CA GLU A 79 -7.65 -24.52 -14.71
C GLU A 79 -7.36 -23.02 -14.87
N ASP A 80 -7.66 -22.45 -16.04
CA ASP A 80 -7.58 -21.01 -16.29
C ASP A 80 -8.73 -20.28 -15.59
N VAL A 81 -8.39 -19.24 -14.83
CA VAL A 81 -9.34 -18.52 -13.97
C VAL A 81 -10.43 -17.81 -14.78
N SER A 82 -10.08 -17.18 -15.90
CA SER A 82 -11.07 -16.51 -16.77
C SER A 82 -11.99 -17.51 -17.48
N ALA A 83 -11.43 -18.62 -17.94
CA ALA A 83 -12.24 -19.68 -18.56
C ALA A 83 -13.17 -20.35 -17.52
N ALA A 84 -12.69 -20.58 -16.30
CA ALA A 84 -13.52 -21.09 -15.21
C ALA A 84 -14.66 -20.14 -14.84
N ALA A 85 -14.40 -18.84 -14.79
CA ALA A 85 -15.42 -17.82 -14.54
C ALA A 85 -16.57 -17.91 -15.55
N ILE A 86 -16.27 -18.03 -16.84
CA ILE A 86 -17.29 -18.17 -17.91
C ILE A 86 -18.14 -19.45 -17.74
N VAL A 87 -17.53 -20.53 -17.29
CA VAL A 87 -18.27 -21.80 -17.07
C VAL A 87 -19.16 -21.69 -15.84
N ILE A 88 -18.64 -21.16 -14.73
CA ILE A 88 -19.38 -21.00 -13.47
C ILE A 88 -20.54 -20.03 -13.65
N GLU A 89 -20.36 -18.96 -14.42
CA GLU A 89 -21.42 -18.01 -14.76
C GLU A 89 -22.62 -18.70 -15.43
N LYS A 90 -22.36 -19.65 -16.32
CA LYS A 90 -23.42 -20.39 -17.05
C LYS A 90 -24.20 -21.38 -16.20
N ILE A 91 -23.60 -21.91 -15.13
CA ILE A 91 -24.24 -22.91 -14.28
C ILE A 91 -24.89 -22.33 -13.04
N LYS A 92 -24.56 -21.07 -12.67
CA LYS A 92 -25.18 -20.44 -11.49
C LYS A 92 -26.68 -20.29 -11.69
N THR A 93 -27.47 -20.88 -10.80
CA THR A 93 -28.95 -20.74 -10.79
C THR A 93 -29.42 -19.63 -9.86
N THR A 94 -28.68 -19.42 -8.79
CA THR A 94 -28.91 -18.36 -7.80
C THR A 94 -27.57 -17.80 -7.35
N LEU A 95 -27.52 -16.47 -7.22
CA LEU A 95 -26.34 -15.82 -6.63
C LEU A 95 -26.29 -16.14 -5.13
N PRO A 96 -25.14 -16.51 -4.56
CA PRO A 96 -24.96 -16.50 -3.12
C PRO A 96 -25.26 -15.10 -2.60
N THR A 97 -26.11 -15.01 -1.60
CA THR A 97 -26.47 -13.71 -0.99
C THR A 97 -25.38 -13.16 -0.08
N GLN A 98 -24.45 -14.02 0.33
CA GLN A 98 -23.35 -13.65 1.20
C GLN A 98 -22.10 -14.45 0.86
N ILE A 99 -20.94 -13.79 0.81
CA ILE A 99 -19.62 -14.42 0.72
C ILE A 99 -19.09 -14.61 2.14
N SER A 100 -18.64 -15.82 2.45
CA SER A 100 -17.95 -16.10 3.71
C SER A 100 -16.63 -16.82 3.42
N VAL A 101 -15.54 -16.14 3.72
CA VAL A 101 -14.19 -16.74 3.62
C VAL A 101 -13.98 -17.63 4.86
N PRO A 102 -13.68 -18.92 4.70
CA PRO A 102 -13.44 -19.81 5.83
C PRO A 102 -12.32 -19.32 6.74
N ASP A 103 -12.35 -19.70 8.00
CA ASP A 103 -11.25 -19.46 8.92
C ASP A 103 -10.05 -20.36 8.58
N PHE A 104 -8.87 -19.78 8.61
CA PHE A 104 -7.60 -20.48 8.46
C PHE A 104 -6.51 -19.73 9.22
N GLU A 105 -5.44 -20.43 9.58
CA GLU A 105 -4.30 -19.83 10.28
C GLU A 105 -3.39 -19.07 9.29
N LEU A 106 -3.01 -17.85 9.65
CA LEU A 106 -1.99 -17.09 8.91
C LEU A 106 -0.60 -17.61 9.29
N VAL A 107 0.18 -18.00 8.30
CA VAL A 107 1.51 -18.58 8.47
C VAL A 107 2.59 -17.54 8.14
N ALA A 108 3.52 -17.33 9.05
CA ALA A 108 4.63 -16.40 8.82
C ALA A 108 5.41 -16.78 7.55
N GLY A 109 5.65 -15.79 6.70
CA GLY A 109 6.35 -15.99 5.41
C GLY A 109 5.47 -16.50 4.26
N GLN A 110 4.16 -16.67 4.48
CA GLN A 110 3.19 -16.97 3.43
C GLN A 110 2.17 -15.84 3.28
N TYR A 111 1.73 -15.60 2.07
CA TYR A 111 0.61 -14.70 1.84
C TYR A 111 -0.72 -15.35 2.27
N PRO A 112 -1.71 -14.57 2.74
CA PRO A 112 -2.99 -15.10 3.22
C PRO A 112 -3.70 -16.04 2.24
N ALA A 113 -3.72 -15.72 0.96
CA ALA A 113 -4.34 -16.58 -0.05
C ALA A 113 -3.62 -17.94 -0.18
N GLU A 114 -2.28 -17.96 -0.09
CA GLU A 114 -1.48 -19.19 -0.09
C GLU A 114 -1.72 -20.02 1.19
N ALA A 115 -1.82 -19.37 2.35
CA ALA A 115 -2.15 -20.03 3.60
C ALA A 115 -3.53 -20.72 3.52
N ALA A 116 -4.54 -20.08 2.94
CA ALA A 116 -5.85 -20.67 2.70
C ALA A 116 -5.78 -21.88 1.74
N PHE A 117 -4.93 -21.81 0.70
CA PHE A 117 -4.70 -22.95 -0.20
C PHE A 117 -4.11 -24.14 0.56
N HIS A 118 -3.08 -23.94 1.35
CA HIS A 118 -2.41 -24.99 2.13
C HIS A 118 -3.29 -25.54 3.25
N ALA A 119 -4.16 -24.73 3.84
CA ALA A 119 -5.18 -25.17 4.79
C ALA A 119 -6.30 -26.02 4.15
N GLY A 120 -6.31 -26.17 2.83
CA GLY A 120 -7.33 -26.96 2.12
C GLY A 120 -8.68 -26.26 1.99
N CYS A 121 -8.76 -24.94 2.20
CA CYS A 121 -9.98 -24.17 2.01
C CYS A 121 -10.54 -24.31 0.58
N PHE A 122 -11.84 -24.07 0.43
CA PHE A 122 -12.54 -24.06 -0.88
C PHE A 122 -12.46 -25.40 -1.63
N SER A 123 -12.71 -26.51 -0.94
CA SER A 123 -12.52 -27.88 -1.42
C SER A 123 -13.44 -28.27 -2.60
N ALA A 124 -14.54 -27.56 -2.85
CA ALA A 124 -15.38 -27.79 -4.03
C ALA A 124 -14.71 -27.34 -5.35
N ILE A 125 -13.72 -26.45 -5.27
CA ILE A 125 -12.90 -26.05 -6.41
C ILE A 125 -11.80 -27.11 -6.63
N SER A 126 -11.56 -27.52 -7.88
CA SER A 126 -10.48 -28.48 -8.20
C SER A 126 -9.13 -27.98 -7.67
N SER A 127 -8.25 -28.89 -7.24
CA SER A 127 -6.95 -28.52 -6.67
C SER A 127 -6.09 -27.69 -7.63
N ALA A 128 -6.16 -27.99 -8.94
CA ALA A 128 -5.40 -27.27 -9.96
C ALA A 128 -5.88 -25.81 -10.12
N LEU A 129 -7.20 -25.60 -10.28
CA LEU A 129 -7.79 -24.26 -10.37
C LEU A 129 -7.57 -23.47 -9.06
N ARG A 130 -7.77 -24.11 -7.91
CA ARG A 130 -7.53 -23.49 -6.59
C ARG A 130 -6.08 -23.04 -6.41
N LYS A 131 -5.11 -23.87 -6.87
CA LYS A 131 -3.70 -23.47 -6.88
C LYS A 131 -3.46 -22.24 -7.75
N LYS A 132 -4.01 -22.22 -8.97
CA LYS A 132 -3.89 -21.05 -9.88
C LYS A 132 -4.48 -19.77 -9.29
N LEU A 133 -5.59 -19.90 -8.56
CA LEU A 133 -6.29 -18.77 -7.98
C LEU A 133 -5.60 -18.22 -6.72
N LEU A 134 -5.13 -19.09 -5.82
CA LEU A 134 -4.72 -18.72 -4.48
C LEU A 134 -3.19 -18.64 -4.28
N THR A 135 -2.38 -19.08 -5.25
CA THR A 135 -0.91 -18.99 -5.12
C THR A 135 -0.33 -17.96 -6.07
N GLN A 136 0.86 -17.45 -5.75
CA GLN A 136 1.57 -16.45 -6.54
C GLN A 136 0.76 -15.16 -6.76
N THR A 137 -0.03 -14.75 -5.78
CA THR A 137 -0.93 -13.58 -5.84
C THR A 137 -0.20 -12.25 -6.04
N ARG A 138 1.13 -12.23 -5.95
CA ARG A 138 2.01 -11.07 -6.23
C ARG A 138 2.71 -11.15 -7.58
N ASN A 139 2.48 -12.21 -8.35
CA ASN A 139 3.13 -12.39 -9.64
C ASN A 139 2.18 -12.00 -10.77
N ILE A 140 2.40 -10.84 -11.37
CA ILE A 140 1.56 -10.28 -12.45
C ILE A 140 1.44 -11.22 -13.67
N LYS A 141 2.45 -12.07 -13.93
CA LYS A 141 2.43 -13.02 -15.05
C LYS A 141 1.66 -14.30 -14.72
N ALA A 142 1.57 -14.66 -13.44
CA ALA A 142 0.95 -15.92 -13.00
C ALA A 142 -0.49 -15.73 -12.49
N SER A 143 -0.78 -14.64 -11.80
CA SER A 143 -2.08 -14.37 -11.18
C SER A 143 -2.97 -13.52 -12.08
N GLN A 144 -4.07 -14.12 -12.56
CA GLN A 144 -5.08 -13.39 -13.35
C GLN A 144 -5.83 -12.37 -12.48
N THR A 145 -6.10 -12.69 -11.22
CA THR A 145 -6.75 -11.73 -10.31
C THR A 145 -5.88 -10.51 -10.07
N MET A 146 -4.55 -10.68 -9.91
CA MET A 146 -3.64 -9.54 -9.79
C MET A 146 -3.61 -8.71 -11.08
N ARG A 147 -3.57 -9.35 -12.26
CA ARG A 147 -3.60 -8.59 -13.52
C ARG A 147 -4.84 -7.72 -13.64
N ILE A 148 -6.00 -8.28 -13.42
CA ILE A 148 -7.27 -7.54 -13.49
C ILE A 148 -7.33 -6.44 -12.41
N PHE A 149 -6.87 -6.74 -11.20
CA PHE A 149 -6.79 -5.74 -10.14
C PHE A 149 -5.88 -4.56 -10.52
N GLN A 150 -4.72 -4.84 -11.10
CA GLN A 150 -3.79 -3.80 -11.53
C GLN A 150 -4.31 -3.00 -12.74
N HIS A 151 -5.11 -3.60 -13.62
CA HIS A 151 -5.81 -2.85 -14.66
C HIS A 151 -6.76 -1.81 -14.05
N TYR A 152 -7.61 -2.22 -13.10
CA TYR A 152 -8.53 -1.30 -12.43
C TYR A 152 -7.79 -0.27 -11.57
N THR A 153 -6.74 -0.67 -10.89
CA THR A 153 -5.95 0.24 -10.04
C THR A 153 -5.27 1.33 -10.86
N LEU A 154 -4.56 0.95 -11.93
CA LEU A 154 -3.71 1.86 -12.71
C LEU A 154 -4.41 2.47 -13.93
N GLY A 155 -5.48 1.85 -14.43
CA GLY A 155 -5.99 2.09 -15.77
C GLY A 155 -5.17 1.35 -16.84
N SER A 156 -5.80 1.07 -17.98
CA SER A 156 -5.20 0.22 -19.03
C SER A 156 -3.89 0.77 -19.58
N GLU A 157 -3.79 2.09 -19.76
CA GLU A 157 -2.59 2.74 -20.29
C GLU A 157 -1.40 2.60 -19.33
N ASN A 158 -1.58 2.94 -18.04
CA ASN A 158 -0.52 2.82 -17.03
C ASN A 158 -0.18 1.36 -16.77
N PHE A 159 -1.15 0.43 -16.81
CA PHE A 159 -0.90 -1.00 -16.71
C PHE A 159 0.07 -1.46 -17.80
N THR A 160 -0.21 -1.15 -19.07
CA THR A 160 0.64 -1.52 -20.19
C THR A 160 2.05 -0.93 -20.06
N LYS A 161 2.16 0.34 -19.69
CA LYS A 161 3.46 1.01 -19.47
C LYS A 161 4.25 0.39 -18.31
N THR A 162 3.54 0.00 -17.24
CA THR A 162 4.18 -0.54 -16.03
C THR A 162 4.71 -1.95 -16.22
N TYR A 163 3.93 -2.82 -16.86
CA TYR A 163 4.24 -4.25 -16.89
C TYR A 163 4.75 -4.75 -18.24
N ASP A 164 4.76 -3.91 -19.27
CA ASP A 164 5.07 -4.30 -20.65
C ASP A 164 4.20 -5.49 -21.12
N LEU A 165 2.93 -5.45 -20.76
CA LEU A 165 1.91 -6.41 -21.11
C LEU A 165 0.76 -5.71 -21.83
N SER A 166 0.15 -6.40 -22.78
CA SER A 166 -1.06 -5.89 -23.45
C SER A 166 -2.21 -5.77 -22.46
N ALA A 167 -3.01 -4.71 -22.57
CA ALA A 167 -4.20 -4.57 -21.76
C ALA A 167 -5.23 -5.66 -22.11
N GLU A 168 -5.81 -6.30 -21.07
CA GLU A 168 -6.87 -7.31 -21.20
C GLU A 168 -8.27 -6.68 -21.18
N LEU A 169 -8.37 -5.43 -20.71
CA LEU A 169 -9.60 -4.65 -20.66
C LEU A 169 -9.32 -3.16 -20.79
N GLU A 170 -10.32 -2.39 -21.17
CA GLU A 170 -10.29 -0.93 -21.26
C GLU A 170 -10.89 -0.33 -19.99
N THR A 171 -10.10 0.39 -19.20
CA THR A 171 -10.56 1.05 -17.97
C THR A 171 -9.69 2.26 -17.63
N GLU A 172 -10.30 3.24 -16.96
CA GLU A 172 -9.58 4.31 -16.30
C GLU A 172 -9.00 3.84 -14.95
N SER A 173 -8.06 4.60 -14.41
CA SER A 173 -7.50 4.32 -13.09
C SER A 173 -8.54 4.60 -11.98
N LEU A 174 -8.87 3.57 -11.20
CA LEU A 174 -9.75 3.75 -10.04
C LEU A 174 -9.05 4.44 -8.87
N LEU A 175 -7.71 4.47 -8.82
CA LEU A 175 -7.00 5.35 -7.89
C LEU A 175 -7.30 6.81 -8.20
N LEU A 176 -7.19 7.23 -9.47
CA LEU A 176 -7.42 8.62 -9.86
C LEU A 176 -8.89 9.06 -9.77
N THR A 177 -9.84 8.12 -9.92
CA THR A 177 -11.28 8.45 -9.93
C THR A 177 -11.95 8.29 -8.57
N HIS A 178 -11.42 7.46 -7.67
CA HIS A 178 -12.02 7.15 -6.37
C HIS A 178 -11.23 7.64 -5.16
N ASP A 179 -9.91 7.79 -5.27
CA ASP A 179 -9.16 8.53 -4.26
C ASP A 179 -9.56 10.02 -4.32
N LYS A 180 -9.59 10.67 -3.18
CA LYS A 180 -9.93 12.10 -3.09
C LYS A 180 -8.83 12.85 -2.36
N PRO A 181 -8.46 14.07 -2.80
CA PRO A 181 -7.55 14.91 -2.03
C PRO A 181 -8.09 15.12 -0.61
N ASN A 182 -7.24 14.88 0.38
CA ASN A 182 -7.52 15.18 1.79
C ASN A 182 -6.85 16.50 2.23
N ILE A 183 -6.06 17.10 1.34
CA ILE A 183 -5.37 18.37 1.57
C ILE A 183 -5.86 19.41 0.54
N ASN A 184 -6.11 20.63 0.99
CA ASN A 184 -6.50 21.74 0.12
C ASN A 184 -5.28 22.55 -0.39
N ASP A 185 -5.53 23.48 -1.32
CA ASP A 185 -4.49 24.29 -1.94
C ASP A 185 -3.77 25.19 -0.91
N GLU A 186 -4.50 25.75 0.07
CA GLU A 186 -3.93 26.62 1.09
C GLU A 186 -2.91 25.89 1.97
N PHE A 187 -3.29 24.70 2.47
CA PHE A 187 -2.38 23.91 3.32
C PHE A 187 -1.18 23.41 2.55
N ARG A 188 -1.38 23.01 1.29
CA ARG A 188 -0.29 22.61 0.42
C ARG A 188 0.73 23.72 0.22
N GLU A 189 0.30 24.96 -0.05
CA GLU A 189 1.19 26.12 -0.19
C GLU A 189 1.90 26.48 1.14
N LYS A 190 1.24 26.32 2.29
CA LYS A 190 1.89 26.46 3.59
C LYS A 190 3.00 25.43 3.81
N LEU A 191 2.70 24.15 3.51
CA LEU A 191 3.67 23.05 3.65
C LEU A 191 4.90 23.24 2.76
N ARG A 192 4.73 23.72 1.51
CA ARG A 192 5.83 23.96 0.57
C ARG A 192 6.89 24.94 1.03
N GLN A 193 6.63 25.72 2.08
CA GLN A 193 7.62 26.60 2.69
C GLN A 193 8.65 25.86 3.54
N TYR A 194 8.49 24.55 3.70
CA TYR A 194 9.32 23.68 4.53
C TYR A 194 9.95 22.55 3.71
N HIS A 195 10.88 21.83 4.32
CA HIS A 195 11.47 20.62 3.71
C HIS A 195 10.51 19.44 3.87
N LEU A 196 9.97 18.97 2.76
CA LEU A 196 8.93 17.93 2.72
C LEU A 196 9.44 16.66 2.06
N ALA A 197 8.95 15.51 2.52
CA ALA A 197 8.94 14.28 1.75
C ALA A 197 7.66 13.50 2.06
N ALA A 198 7.13 12.81 1.03
CA ALA A 198 6.13 11.78 1.24
C ALA A 198 6.82 10.44 1.56
N PHE A 199 6.23 9.64 2.48
CA PHE A 199 6.72 8.29 2.78
C PHE A 199 5.55 7.35 3.04
N THR A 200 5.39 6.34 2.20
CA THR A 200 4.19 5.50 2.17
C THR A 200 4.52 4.03 1.88
N ALA A 201 3.61 3.13 2.22
CA ALA A 201 3.68 1.73 1.83
C ALA A 201 3.11 1.46 0.43
N ARG A 202 2.54 2.47 -0.26
CA ARG A 202 2.06 2.30 -1.64
C ARG A 202 3.20 1.86 -2.57
N PRO A 203 2.94 1.00 -3.56
CA PRO A 203 3.82 0.77 -4.69
C PRO A 203 4.22 2.07 -5.38
N SER A 204 5.43 2.10 -5.92
CA SER A 204 5.96 3.27 -6.63
C SER A 204 6.99 2.87 -7.67
N ARG A 205 7.36 3.78 -8.54
CA ARG A 205 8.55 3.63 -9.39
C ARG A 205 9.83 3.58 -8.55
N PRO A 206 10.95 3.08 -9.10
CA PRO A 206 12.27 3.25 -8.49
C PRO A 206 12.61 4.73 -8.22
N PRO A 207 13.67 5.04 -7.46
CA PRO A 207 14.12 6.42 -7.25
C PRO A 207 14.27 7.17 -8.58
N CYS A 208 13.93 8.45 -8.59
CA CYS A 208 13.88 9.26 -9.81
C CYS A 208 15.26 9.43 -10.50
N GLU A 209 16.35 9.29 -9.76
CA GLU A 209 17.73 9.37 -10.27
C GLU A 209 18.19 8.07 -10.98
N VAL A 210 17.40 7.01 -10.88
CA VAL A 210 17.75 5.71 -11.46
C VAL A 210 17.30 5.64 -12.93
N THR A 211 18.23 5.29 -13.81
CA THR A 211 18.01 5.18 -15.25
C THR A 211 17.73 3.75 -15.74
N GLU A 212 17.68 2.79 -14.82
CA GLU A 212 17.37 1.39 -15.13
C GLU A 212 15.90 1.18 -15.49
N SER A 213 15.56 -0.02 -15.98
CA SER A 213 14.18 -0.36 -16.31
C SER A 213 13.24 -0.20 -15.12
N THR A 214 12.12 0.47 -15.32
CA THR A 214 11.04 0.64 -14.36
C THR A 214 9.92 -0.38 -14.54
N VAL A 215 10.08 -1.36 -15.43
CA VAL A 215 9.09 -2.40 -15.69
C VAL A 215 8.84 -3.22 -14.42
N GLY A 216 7.57 -3.37 -14.08
CA GLY A 216 7.13 -4.07 -12.88
C GLY A 216 6.91 -3.20 -11.63
N TYR A 217 7.29 -1.93 -11.67
CA TYR A 217 7.11 -0.98 -10.58
C TYR A 217 5.87 -0.10 -10.82
N ALA A 218 4.78 -0.39 -10.11
CA ALA A 218 3.51 0.32 -10.26
C ALA A 218 3.59 1.74 -9.66
N PRO A 219 3.18 2.79 -10.41
CA PRO A 219 3.32 4.20 -9.99
C PRO A 219 2.19 4.67 -9.07
N GLU A 220 1.73 3.84 -8.13
CA GLU A 220 0.52 4.10 -7.35
C GLU A 220 0.69 5.28 -6.37
N ALA A 221 1.89 5.44 -5.80
CA ALA A 221 2.20 6.58 -4.95
C ALA A 221 2.37 7.88 -5.76
N GLU A 222 2.97 7.80 -6.95
CA GLU A 222 3.10 8.94 -7.86
C GLU A 222 1.73 9.43 -8.34
N LEU A 223 0.79 8.52 -8.65
CA LEU A 223 -0.59 8.88 -9.01
C LEU A 223 -1.30 9.62 -7.87
N ALA A 224 -1.08 9.20 -6.63
CA ALA A 224 -1.63 9.90 -5.48
C ALA A 224 -1.02 11.30 -5.29
N LEU A 225 0.30 11.47 -5.49
CA LEU A 225 0.95 12.79 -5.46
C LEU A 225 0.49 13.68 -6.62
N GLU A 226 0.23 13.12 -7.79
CA GLU A 226 -0.36 13.84 -8.93
C GLU A 226 -1.76 14.35 -8.58
N LEU A 227 -2.61 13.50 -8.00
CA LEU A 227 -3.96 13.85 -7.57
C LEU A 227 -3.98 15.05 -6.61
N VAL A 228 -3.02 15.09 -5.66
CA VAL A 228 -2.89 16.20 -4.69
C VAL A 228 -1.95 17.30 -5.17
N LYS A 229 -1.46 17.26 -6.39
CA LYS A 229 -0.54 18.25 -7.01
C LYS A 229 0.74 18.48 -6.19
N MET A 230 1.35 17.41 -5.68
CA MET A 230 2.59 17.44 -4.89
C MET A 230 3.69 16.55 -5.49
N THR A 231 3.78 16.47 -6.82
CA THR A 231 4.80 15.69 -7.53
C THR A 231 6.21 16.28 -7.45
N ASP A 232 6.32 17.47 -6.89
CA ASP A 232 7.57 18.22 -6.70
C ASP A 232 8.32 17.89 -5.41
N ILE A 233 7.73 17.08 -4.51
CA ILE A 233 8.40 16.65 -3.27
C ILE A 233 9.02 15.26 -3.44
N PRO A 234 10.15 14.96 -2.75
CA PRO A 234 10.72 13.62 -2.72
C PRO A 234 9.73 12.59 -2.16
N LEU A 235 9.79 11.39 -2.70
CA LEU A 235 8.93 10.27 -2.35
C LEU A 235 9.77 9.07 -1.90
N ILE A 236 9.55 8.55 -0.69
CA ILE A 236 10.13 7.28 -0.24
C ILE A 236 8.98 6.28 -0.03
N ALA A 237 8.65 5.56 -1.09
CA ALA A 237 7.56 4.61 -1.15
C ALA A 237 8.04 3.16 -1.33
N PHE A 238 7.13 2.19 -1.29
CA PHE A 238 7.48 0.77 -1.25
C PHE A 238 8.33 0.33 -2.46
N GLY A 239 8.01 0.75 -3.68
CA GLY A 239 8.80 0.37 -4.86
C GLY A 239 10.26 0.87 -4.82
N LYS A 240 10.52 2.00 -4.16
CA LYS A 240 11.89 2.49 -3.94
C LYS A 240 12.64 1.63 -2.92
N LEU A 241 11.94 1.12 -1.91
CA LEU A 241 12.48 0.15 -0.95
C LEU A 241 12.70 -1.22 -1.60
N GLU A 242 11.81 -1.67 -2.49
CA GLU A 242 12.00 -2.87 -3.30
C GLU A 242 13.24 -2.75 -4.20
N TYR A 243 13.41 -1.59 -4.84
CA TYR A 243 14.60 -1.33 -5.65
C TYR A 243 15.88 -1.39 -4.79
N LEU A 244 15.90 -0.73 -3.64
CA LEU A 244 17.02 -0.83 -2.68
C LEU A 244 17.26 -2.29 -2.29
N ALA A 245 16.21 -3.01 -1.91
CA ALA A 245 16.29 -4.41 -1.48
C ALA A 245 16.87 -5.30 -2.58
N SER A 246 16.51 -5.09 -3.85
CA SER A 246 17.05 -5.83 -4.99
C SER A 246 18.57 -5.65 -5.16
N LYS A 247 19.10 -4.46 -4.86
CA LYS A 247 20.53 -4.15 -4.97
C LYS A 247 21.35 -4.77 -3.82
N TYR A 248 20.74 -4.94 -2.67
CA TYR A 248 21.43 -5.41 -1.45
C TYR A 248 20.97 -6.80 -0.98
N GLN A 249 20.15 -7.51 -1.77
CA GLN A 249 19.60 -8.84 -1.47
C GLN A 249 18.86 -8.90 -0.12
N LEU A 250 17.99 -7.92 0.10
CA LEU A 250 17.20 -7.78 1.32
C LEU A 250 15.73 -8.18 1.06
N ASP A 251 15.00 -8.42 2.14
CA ASP A 251 13.55 -8.47 2.10
C ASP A 251 13.00 -7.03 2.24
N PRO A 252 12.30 -6.48 1.23
CA PRO A 252 11.77 -5.13 1.27
C PRO A 252 10.77 -4.90 2.41
N ALA A 253 10.08 -5.94 2.89
CA ALA A 253 9.17 -5.85 4.03
C ALA A 253 9.86 -5.41 5.33
N THR A 254 11.18 -5.67 5.45
CA THR A 254 11.97 -5.25 6.62
C THR A 254 12.36 -3.77 6.59
N LEU A 255 12.16 -3.09 5.48
CA LEU A 255 12.57 -1.70 5.25
C LEU A 255 11.42 -0.71 5.42
N VAL A 256 10.17 -1.17 5.20
CA VAL A 256 8.96 -0.35 5.31
C VAL A 256 8.57 -0.08 6.76
N LYS A 257 7.84 0.99 7.01
CA LYS A 257 7.23 1.31 8.34
C LYS A 257 6.72 0.04 9.05
N PRO A 258 7.02 -0.20 10.32
CA PRO A 258 7.62 0.68 11.34
C PRO A 258 9.16 0.64 11.42
N SER A 259 9.86 0.18 10.39
CA SER A 259 11.32 0.25 10.29
C SER A 259 11.79 1.71 10.25
N PRO A 260 12.90 2.09 10.92
CA PRO A 260 13.45 3.44 10.85
C PRO A 260 14.07 3.79 9.50
N ILE A 261 14.36 2.78 8.65
CA ILE A 261 15.05 2.96 7.35
C ILE A 261 14.27 3.91 6.46
N GLN A 262 12.96 3.68 6.31
CA GLN A 262 12.13 4.51 5.45
C GLN A 262 12.09 5.96 5.94
N ALA A 263 11.91 6.21 7.25
CA ALA A 263 11.89 7.56 7.81
C ALA A 263 13.26 8.25 7.77
N LEU A 264 14.37 7.53 7.97
CA LEU A 264 15.72 8.06 7.79
C LEU A 264 15.95 8.54 6.35
N ALA A 265 15.59 7.70 5.37
CA ALA A 265 15.70 8.03 3.96
C ALA A 265 14.79 9.22 3.61
N ALA A 266 13.54 9.22 4.09
CA ALA A 266 12.60 10.32 3.84
C ALA A 266 13.08 11.66 4.47
N THR A 267 13.64 11.61 5.68
CA THR A 267 14.19 12.79 6.35
C THR A 267 15.34 13.39 5.54
N LEU A 268 16.22 12.55 5.02
CA LEU A 268 17.35 12.99 4.23
C LEU A 268 16.90 13.49 2.84
N ALA A 269 16.00 12.77 2.18
CA ALA A 269 15.44 13.16 0.89
C ALA A 269 14.66 14.48 0.98
N ALA A 270 13.90 14.72 2.05
CA ALA A 270 13.21 15.98 2.28
C ALA A 270 14.19 17.19 2.33
N TRP A 271 15.42 16.97 2.81
CA TRP A 271 16.44 17.99 2.89
C TRP A 271 17.23 18.16 1.59
N THR A 272 17.63 17.05 0.97
CA THR A 272 18.56 17.06 -0.19
C THR A 272 17.84 17.14 -1.52
N GLY A 273 16.59 16.69 -1.60
CA GLY A 273 15.89 16.45 -2.87
C GLY A 273 16.24 15.12 -3.55
N GLU A 274 17.18 14.32 -2.98
CA GLU A 274 17.74 13.13 -3.60
C GLU A 274 17.21 11.85 -2.94
N GLU A 275 16.48 11.01 -3.68
CA GLU A 275 15.86 9.78 -3.16
C GLU A 275 16.87 8.63 -3.05
N TRP A 276 17.66 8.39 -4.12
CA TRP A 276 18.56 7.25 -4.16
C TRP A 276 19.72 7.35 -3.16
N SER A 277 20.40 8.49 -3.12
CA SER A 277 21.48 8.71 -2.17
C SER A 277 21.00 8.64 -0.72
N SER A 278 19.77 9.10 -0.46
CA SER A 278 19.12 9.02 0.86
C SER A 278 18.80 7.59 1.27
N LEU A 279 18.29 6.77 0.35
CA LEU A 279 18.05 5.34 0.58
C LEU A 279 19.36 4.57 0.86
N GLN A 280 20.40 4.82 0.06
CA GLN A 280 21.71 4.21 0.27
C GLN A 280 22.32 4.61 1.62
N ALA A 281 22.16 5.88 2.02
CA ALA A 281 22.65 6.34 3.32
C ALA A 281 21.90 5.67 4.49
N ALA A 282 20.59 5.53 4.40
CA ALA A 282 19.79 4.82 5.40
C ALA A 282 20.15 3.33 5.46
N ASN A 283 20.42 2.68 4.32
CA ASN A 283 20.90 1.30 4.29
C ASN A 283 22.30 1.16 4.89
N HIS A 284 23.21 2.12 4.65
CA HIS A 284 24.52 2.12 5.31
C HIS A 284 24.41 2.10 6.83
N TRP A 285 23.50 2.93 7.39
CA TRP A 285 23.22 2.88 8.82
C TRP A 285 22.72 1.49 9.26
N ARG A 286 21.83 0.87 8.52
CA ARG A 286 21.31 -0.49 8.81
C ARG A 286 22.46 -1.50 8.90
N GLU A 287 23.46 -1.39 8.03
CA GLU A 287 24.59 -2.31 7.95
C GLU A 287 25.63 -2.07 9.04
N THR A 288 25.89 -0.81 9.37
CA THR A 288 27.05 -0.42 10.20
C THR A 288 26.68 0.12 11.57
N GLY A 289 25.41 0.54 11.78
CA GLY A 289 24.97 1.27 12.96
C GLY A 289 25.39 2.75 12.97
N GLY A 290 26.22 3.19 12.01
CA GLY A 290 26.74 4.55 11.92
C GLY A 290 26.17 5.36 10.76
N LEU A 291 26.05 6.69 10.92
CA LEU A 291 25.65 7.57 9.84
C LEU A 291 26.85 7.90 8.95
N ASN A 292 26.67 7.84 7.64
CA ASN A 292 27.70 8.21 6.66
C ASN A 292 27.77 9.73 6.41
N SER A 293 28.65 10.15 5.49
CA SER A 293 28.86 11.57 5.17
C SER A 293 27.62 12.27 4.58
N VAL A 294 26.68 11.55 3.97
CA VAL A 294 25.47 12.13 3.38
C VAL A 294 24.59 12.73 4.47
N PHE A 295 24.48 12.09 5.63
CA PHE A 295 23.74 12.64 6.78
C PHE A 295 24.33 13.94 7.36
N ARG A 296 25.61 14.26 7.07
CA ARG A 296 26.21 15.53 7.50
C ARG A 296 25.65 16.74 6.76
N GLN A 297 24.89 16.54 5.70
CA GLN A 297 24.17 17.61 5.00
C GLN A 297 22.97 18.11 5.80
N LEU A 298 22.39 17.26 6.69
CA LEU A 298 21.32 17.71 7.58
C LEU A 298 21.79 18.80 8.53
N PRO A 299 20.88 19.74 8.90
CA PRO A 299 21.18 20.72 9.94
C PRO A 299 21.52 20.02 11.26
N LYS A 300 22.42 20.59 12.04
CA LYS A 300 22.78 20.07 13.37
C LYS A 300 21.62 20.10 14.36
N SER A 301 20.63 20.97 14.14
CA SER A 301 19.45 21.11 14.99
C SER A 301 18.21 21.40 14.13
N PHE A 302 17.16 20.58 14.27
CA PHE A 302 15.90 20.73 13.55
C PHE A 302 14.72 20.03 14.24
N GLU A 303 13.51 20.42 13.88
CA GLU A 303 12.28 19.68 14.20
C GLU A 303 11.99 18.68 13.08
N LEU A 304 11.81 17.43 13.44
CA LEU A 304 11.32 16.37 12.55
C LEU A 304 9.85 16.11 12.86
N MET A 305 9.00 16.59 11.99
CA MET A 305 7.55 16.40 12.09
C MET A 305 7.11 15.22 11.25
N VAL A 306 6.10 14.51 11.68
CA VAL A 306 5.42 13.47 10.87
C VAL A 306 3.93 13.62 11.00
N VAL A 307 3.22 13.55 9.88
CA VAL A 307 1.77 13.44 9.82
C VAL A 307 1.42 12.06 9.27
N GLU A 308 0.67 11.31 10.05
CA GLU A 308 0.38 9.89 9.81
C GLU A 308 -1.05 9.53 10.24
N ASP A 309 -1.61 8.53 9.61
CA ASP A 309 -2.90 7.99 9.97
C ASP A 309 -2.80 6.65 10.75
N THR A 310 -1.57 6.12 10.88
CA THR A 310 -1.27 4.87 11.60
C THR A 310 -0.08 5.01 12.53
N MET A 311 0.03 4.10 13.50
CA MET A 311 1.17 4.05 14.43
C MET A 311 2.48 3.60 13.74
N GLY A 312 2.40 2.94 12.59
CA GLY A 312 3.56 2.43 11.88
C GLY A 312 4.57 3.49 11.49
N GLY A 313 4.12 4.54 10.81
CA GLY A 313 4.99 5.64 10.38
C GLY A 313 5.42 6.53 11.53
N ILE A 314 4.57 6.71 12.56
CA ILE A 314 4.96 7.42 13.78
C ILE A 314 6.13 6.72 14.47
N HIS A 315 6.04 5.40 14.66
CA HIS A 315 7.12 4.61 15.25
C HIS A 315 8.40 4.64 14.40
N SER A 316 8.27 4.57 13.08
CA SER A 316 9.38 4.70 12.14
C SER A 316 10.12 6.03 12.35
N THR A 317 9.39 7.14 12.41
CA THR A 317 9.95 8.48 12.55
C THR A 317 10.55 8.73 13.95
N ILE A 318 9.90 8.26 15.02
CA ILE A 318 10.46 8.35 16.37
C ILE A 318 11.78 7.59 16.48
N LYS A 319 11.87 6.39 15.90
CA LYS A 319 13.10 5.60 15.86
C LYS A 319 14.19 6.32 15.05
N ALA A 320 13.83 6.88 13.89
CA ALA A 320 14.76 7.64 13.06
C ALA A 320 15.33 8.86 13.82
N GLY A 321 14.47 9.62 14.50
CA GLY A 321 14.90 10.76 15.34
C GLY A 321 15.91 10.35 16.41
N LYS A 322 15.63 9.25 17.15
CA LYS A 322 16.57 8.72 18.16
C LYS A 322 17.92 8.32 17.56
N ILE A 323 17.92 7.71 16.36
CA ILE A 323 19.17 7.35 15.66
C ILE A 323 19.96 8.61 15.33
N LEU A 324 19.32 9.64 14.81
CA LEU A 324 19.96 10.92 14.49
C LEU A 324 20.54 11.61 15.76
N GLU A 325 19.81 11.59 16.87
CA GLU A 325 20.26 12.12 18.17
C GLU A 325 21.50 11.35 18.70
N GLN A 326 21.47 10.01 18.65
CA GLN A 326 22.58 9.15 19.06
C GLN A 326 23.85 9.39 18.24
N ASN A 327 23.70 9.94 17.02
CA ASN A 327 24.79 10.33 16.15
C ASN A 327 25.14 11.83 16.21
N GLY A 328 24.73 12.54 17.26
CA GLY A 328 25.17 13.88 17.60
C GLY A 328 24.38 15.02 16.94
N MET A 329 23.19 14.76 16.43
CA MET A 329 22.25 15.79 15.97
C MET A 329 21.28 16.17 17.11
N ASN A 330 20.82 17.41 17.12
CA ASN A 330 19.77 17.85 18.04
C ASN A 330 18.42 17.83 17.31
N VAL A 331 17.68 16.73 17.46
CA VAL A 331 16.43 16.49 16.74
C VAL A 331 15.26 16.47 17.72
N THR A 332 14.26 17.32 17.47
CA THR A 332 12.99 17.26 18.21
C THR A 332 11.94 16.60 17.33
N VAL A 333 11.52 15.39 17.67
CA VAL A 333 10.46 14.68 16.92
C VAL A 333 9.08 15.13 17.39
N ARG A 334 8.23 15.55 16.44
CA ARG A 334 6.84 15.95 16.68
C ARG A 334 5.89 15.12 15.82
N PRO A 335 5.35 14.02 16.35
CA PRO A 335 4.37 13.22 15.67
C PRO A 335 2.96 13.81 15.76
N PHE A 336 2.19 13.68 14.68
CA PHE A 336 0.79 14.07 14.58
C PHE A 336 -0.01 12.97 13.92
N GLY A 337 -1.10 12.53 14.57
CA GLY A 337 -2.08 11.62 14.00
C GLY A 337 -3.16 12.38 13.23
N LEU A 338 -3.56 11.86 12.06
CA LEU A 338 -4.73 12.34 11.32
C LEU A 338 -5.74 11.20 11.20
N THR A 339 -6.94 11.37 11.76
CA THR A 339 -7.88 10.25 11.95
C THR A 339 -9.02 10.22 10.96
N SER A 340 -9.34 11.34 10.31
CA SER A 340 -10.53 11.50 9.45
C SER A 340 -11.82 11.00 10.12
N GLY A 341 -11.95 11.23 11.43
CA GLY A 341 -13.11 10.79 12.23
C GLY A 341 -13.11 9.29 12.61
N ASN A 342 -12.07 8.53 12.27
CA ASN A 342 -11.99 7.11 12.61
C ASN A 342 -11.66 6.90 14.10
N SER A 343 -12.62 6.36 14.86
CA SER A 343 -12.51 6.17 16.31
C SER A 343 -11.44 5.14 16.72
N ALA A 344 -11.18 4.12 15.90
CA ALA A 344 -10.15 3.12 16.19
C ALA A 344 -8.74 3.73 16.06
N LYS A 345 -8.50 4.57 15.03
CA LYS A 345 -7.26 5.33 14.89
C LYS A 345 -7.07 6.31 16.05
N ALA A 346 -8.13 7.05 16.42
CA ALA A 346 -8.11 7.97 17.54
C ALA A 346 -7.75 7.26 18.85
N ALA A 347 -8.36 6.10 19.14
CA ALA A 347 -8.05 5.31 20.32
C ALA A 347 -6.59 4.83 20.34
N ALA A 348 -6.03 4.38 19.20
CA ALA A 348 -4.63 3.96 19.11
C ALA A 348 -3.66 5.12 19.39
N PHE A 349 -3.90 6.30 18.83
CA PHE A 349 -3.08 7.50 19.09
C PHE A 349 -3.20 7.95 20.55
N GLN A 350 -4.42 7.97 21.10
CA GLN A 350 -4.66 8.31 22.50
C GLN A 350 -3.91 7.39 23.46
N GLN A 351 -3.98 6.07 23.23
CA GLN A 351 -3.26 5.08 24.03
C GLN A 351 -1.74 5.27 23.97
N ALA A 352 -1.21 5.71 22.83
CA ALA A 352 0.21 5.99 22.65
C ALA A 352 0.65 7.40 23.11
N GLY A 353 -0.28 8.24 23.55
CA GLY A 353 0.01 9.63 23.92
C GLY A 353 0.42 10.52 22.76
N ILE A 354 -0.01 10.18 21.52
CA ILE A 354 0.28 10.95 20.31
C ILE A 354 -0.84 11.96 20.10
N PRO A 355 -0.54 13.25 19.89
CA PRO A 355 -1.55 14.23 19.52
C PRO A 355 -2.16 13.87 18.16
N PHE A 356 -3.48 13.89 18.08
CA PHE A 356 -4.21 13.56 16.86
C PHE A 356 -5.34 14.55 16.59
N PHE A 357 -5.76 14.62 15.34
CA PHE A 357 -6.73 15.55 14.80
C PHE A 357 -7.64 14.85 13.81
N GLU A 358 -8.84 15.35 13.61
CA GLU A 358 -9.78 14.78 12.64
C GLU A 358 -9.45 15.21 11.22
N ASP A 359 -8.95 16.44 11.04
CA ASP A 359 -8.71 17.08 9.75
C ASP A 359 -7.48 17.98 9.74
N TRP A 360 -7.13 18.46 8.55
CA TRP A 360 -6.02 19.41 8.37
C TRP A 360 -6.29 20.77 8.98
N ASP A 361 -7.55 21.24 9.04
CA ASP A 361 -7.91 22.54 9.63
C ASP A 361 -7.53 22.63 11.10
N SER A 362 -7.81 21.54 11.84
CA SER A 362 -7.46 21.44 13.26
C SER A 362 -5.96 21.17 13.47
N LEU A 363 -5.30 20.45 12.56
CA LEU A 363 -3.89 20.07 12.65
C LEU A 363 -2.96 21.23 12.34
N ILE A 364 -3.15 21.98 11.24
CA ILE A 364 -2.17 22.92 10.69
C ILE A 364 -1.76 24.00 11.70
N ASN A 365 -2.71 24.47 12.50
CA ASN A 365 -2.47 25.47 13.55
C ASN A 365 -1.59 24.93 14.70
N LYS A 366 -1.63 23.61 14.95
CA LYS A 366 -0.82 22.95 16.00
C LYS A 366 0.58 22.62 15.55
N MET A 367 0.80 22.49 14.26
CA MET A 367 2.14 22.33 13.67
C MET A 367 2.96 23.63 13.80
N GLY A 368 2.30 24.78 13.97
CA GLY A 368 2.98 26.09 14.04
C GLY A 368 3.62 26.46 12.70
N LEU A 369 2.89 26.21 11.62
CA LEU A 369 3.29 26.51 10.25
C LEU A 369 2.71 27.84 9.79
#